data_a5723771be52f9c8ab7be3f32e516e1c
#
_entry.id   a5723771be52f9c8ab7be3f32e516e1c
#
_cell.length_a   1.000
_cell.length_b   1.000
_cell.length_c   1.000
_cell.angle_alpha   90.00
_cell.angle_beta   90.00
_cell.angle_gamma   90.00
#
_symmetry.space_group_name_H-M   'P 1'
#
loop_
_entity.id
_entity.type
_entity.pdbx_description
1 polymer ?
#
loop_
_entity_poly.entity_id
_entity_poly.type
_entity_poly.pdbx_seq_one_letter_code
_entity_poly.pdbx_strand_id
1 'polypeptide(L)'
;ILRVYGETIIVLGARKSESNTRAAVLKKNEVGRVRERLSPNPNLANSLIYTPIEDWRTDEVWMYLMQFPNPWGGNNQDLFTLYRGATADNECPLVVDTSTPSCGDSRFGCWVCTLVSKDRSMEAMIQNDEDKEWLQPLLDIRNELDIHDDRDKRDFRRIYGKVELFERKSKDKKDETEVVPIPGPYTKFWREHWLRRVLAA
;
A
#
# COMPACT_ATOMS: atom_id res chain seq x y z
N ILE A 1 -5.47 -24.13 -1.86
CA ILE A 1 -5.82 -24.09 -3.30
C ILE A 1 -4.83 -24.98 -4.08
N LEU A 2 -3.52 -24.70 -4.13
CA LEU A 2 -2.50 -25.47 -4.88
C LEU A 2 -2.51 -26.98 -4.57
N ARG A 3 -2.73 -27.37 -3.30
CA ARG A 3 -2.82 -28.78 -2.91
C ARG A 3 -4.04 -29.51 -3.47
N VAL A 4 -5.11 -28.78 -3.76
CA VAL A 4 -6.41 -29.36 -4.18
C VAL A 4 -6.55 -29.31 -5.69
N TYR A 5 -6.09 -28.22 -6.32
CA TYR A 5 -6.35 -27.93 -7.74
C TYR A 5 -5.09 -28.00 -8.61
N GLY A 6 -3.90 -28.22 -8.00
CA GLY A 6 -2.64 -28.26 -8.74
C GLY A 6 -2.17 -26.88 -9.20
N GLU A 7 -1.81 -26.74 -10.46
CA GLU A 7 -1.32 -25.50 -11.04
C GLU A 7 -2.40 -24.40 -11.01
N THR A 8 -2.01 -23.18 -10.60
CA THR A 8 -2.94 -22.05 -10.45
C THR A 8 -2.40 -20.79 -11.12
N ILE A 9 -3.30 -19.96 -11.62
CA ILE A 9 -2.99 -18.63 -12.16
C ILE A 9 -3.55 -17.57 -11.21
N ILE A 10 -2.68 -16.68 -10.74
CA ILE A 10 -3.06 -15.51 -9.95
C ILE A 10 -3.19 -14.33 -10.91
N VAL A 11 -4.36 -13.71 -10.96
CA VAL A 11 -4.60 -12.51 -11.76
C VAL A 11 -4.37 -11.28 -10.90
N LEU A 12 -3.49 -10.38 -11.34
CA LEU A 12 -3.16 -9.15 -10.61
C LEU A 12 -3.42 -7.92 -11.49
N GLY A 13 -4.13 -6.93 -10.93
CA GLY A 13 -4.33 -5.61 -11.54
C GLY A 13 -3.13 -4.67 -11.38
N ALA A 14 -1.91 -5.19 -11.23
CA ALA A 14 -0.71 -4.38 -11.07
C ALA A 14 -0.30 -3.72 -12.40
N ARG A 15 0.12 -2.45 -12.34
CA ARG A 15 0.51 -1.65 -13.50
C ARG A 15 1.90 -1.05 -13.31
N LYS A 16 2.66 -0.90 -14.40
CA LYS A 16 3.99 -0.25 -14.41
C LYS A 16 3.89 1.23 -14.03
N SER A 17 2.79 1.88 -14.41
CA SER A 17 2.54 3.30 -14.14
C SER A 17 2.29 3.65 -12.66
N GLU A 18 2.08 2.67 -11.77
CA GLU A 18 1.76 2.93 -10.37
C GLU A 18 2.97 3.31 -9.51
N SER A 19 4.15 2.77 -9.80
CA SER A 19 5.39 3.14 -9.12
C SER A 19 6.62 2.56 -9.83
N ASN A 20 7.77 3.21 -9.65
CA ASN A 20 9.05 2.75 -10.18
C ASN A 20 9.41 1.34 -9.66
N THR A 21 9.08 1.03 -8.41
CA THR A 21 9.31 -0.30 -7.83
C THR A 21 8.46 -1.36 -8.52
N ARG A 22 7.18 -1.09 -8.78
CA ARG A 22 6.31 -2.02 -9.52
C ARG A 22 6.75 -2.19 -10.95
N ALA A 23 7.12 -1.10 -11.63
CA ALA A 23 7.68 -1.14 -12.98
C ALA A 23 8.93 -2.03 -13.06
N ALA A 24 9.85 -1.90 -12.10
CA ALA A 24 11.05 -2.72 -12.04
C ALA A 24 10.75 -4.21 -11.83
N VAL A 25 9.81 -4.54 -10.93
CA VAL A 25 9.38 -5.92 -10.67
C VAL A 25 8.70 -6.53 -11.90
N LEU A 26 7.77 -5.81 -12.54
CA LEU A 26 7.08 -6.28 -13.74
C LEU A 26 8.07 -6.49 -14.89
N LYS A 27 9.00 -5.54 -15.10
CA LYS A 27 10.07 -5.66 -16.09
C LYS A 27 10.99 -6.87 -15.83
N LYS A 28 11.32 -7.14 -14.55
CA LYS A 28 12.09 -8.34 -14.19
C LYS A 28 11.34 -9.62 -14.54
N ASN A 29 10.03 -9.65 -14.33
CA ASN A 29 9.18 -10.80 -14.63
C ASN A 29 9.04 -11.04 -16.14
N GLU A 30 9.26 -10.02 -16.99
CA GLU A 30 9.23 -10.16 -18.44
C GLU A 30 10.25 -11.17 -18.97
N VAL A 31 11.41 -11.27 -18.35
CA VAL A 31 12.50 -12.14 -18.79
C VAL A 31 12.14 -13.63 -18.72
N GLY A 32 11.28 -14.01 -17.78
CA GLY A 32 10.88 -15.42 -17.54
C GLY A 32 9.46 -15.76 -17.99
N ARG A 33 8.82 -14.93 -18.82
CA ARG A 33 7.43 -15.15 -19.26
C ARG A 33 7.23 -16.47 -20.00
N VAL A 34 6.17 -17.17 -19.64
CA VAL A 34 5.68 -18.35 -20.37
C VAL A 34 4.89 -17.93 -21.61
N ARG A 35 4.14 -16.83 -21.48
CA ARG A 35 3.36 -16.16 -22.54
C ARG A 35 3.31 -14.67 -22.25
N GLU A 36 2.75 -13.88 -23.17
CA GLU A 36 2.47 -12.48 -22.94
C GLU A 36 1.73 -12.26 -21.64
N ARG A 37 2.27 -11.40 -20.76
CA ARG A 37 1.71 -11.03 -19.45
C ARG A 37 1.53 -12.17 -18.44
N LEU A 38 2.03 -13.37 -18.75
CA LEU A 38 1.98 -14.55 -17.91
C LEU A 38 3.38 -14.97 -17.48
N SER A 39 3.69 -14.83 -16.20
CA SER A 39 5.02 -15.08 -15.64
C SER A 39 4.97 -16.12 -14.52
N PRO A 40 6.05 -16.91 -14.29
CA PRO A 40 6.15 -17.75 -13.11
C PRO A 40 6.07 -16.93 -11.83
N ASN A 41 5.42 -17.48 -10.81
CA ASN A 41 5.38 -16.84 -9.49
C ASN A 41 6.69 -17.13 -8.74
N PRO A 42 7.47 -16.10 -8.35
CA PRO A 42 8.75 -16.32 -7.67
C PRO A 42 8.61 -16.88 -6.24
N ASN A 43 7.43 -16.75 -5.64
CA ASN A 43 7.19 -17.10 -4.24
C ASN A 43 6.40 -18.41 -4.05
N LEU A 44 5.68 -18.85 -5.09
CA LEU A 44 4.81 -20.02 -5.03
C LEU A 44 5.12 -20.95 -6.20
N ALA A 45 5.64 -22.13 -5.89
CA ALA A 45 5.83 -23.20 -6.88
C ALA A 45 4.47 -23.61 -7.49
N ASN A 46 4.47 -24.00 -8.75
CA ASN A 46 3.27 -24.38 -9.51
C ASN A 46 2.18 -23.28 -9.58
N SER A 47 2.61 -22.03 -9.53
CA SER A 47 1.72 -20.88 -9.69
C SER A 47 2.26 -19.92 -10.75
N LEU A 48 1.37 -19.38 -11.55
CA LEU A 48 1.66 -18.34 -12.54
C LEU A 48 0.99 -17.03 -12.12
N ILE A 49 1.55 -15.93 -12.56
CA ILE A 49 0.98 -14.58 -12.36
C ILE A 49 0.60 -14.03 -13.73
N TYR A 50 -0.64 -13.63 -13.87
CA TYR A 50 -1.16 -12.95 -15.06
C TYR A 50 -1.47 -11.49 -14.75
N THR A 51 -0.86 -10.56 -15.50
CA THR A 51 -0.99 -9.11 -15.32
C THR A 51 -1.62 -8.45 -16.56
N PRO A 52 -2.94 -8.58 -16.76
CA PRO A 52 -3.61 -8.18 -18.00
C PRO A 52 -3.48 -6.68 -18.33
N ILE A 53 -3.39 -5.84 -17.32
CA ILE A 53 -3.39 -4.37 -17.47
C ILE A 53 -2.04 -3.72 -17.10
N GLU A 54 -0.94 -4.49 -17.14
CA GLU A 54 0.37 -4.01 -16.63
C GLU A 54 0.90 -2.76 -17.33
N ASP A 55 0.53 -2.55 -18.59
CA ASP A 55 0.97 -1.39 -19.40
C ASP A 55 -0.05 -0.25 -19.39
N TRP A 56 -1.22 -0.43 -18.76
CA TRP A 56 -2.26 0.58 -18.76
C TRP A 56 -1.86 1.77 -17.89
N ARG A 57 -2.20 2.95 -18.37
CA ARG A 57 -2.11 4.20 -17.64
C ARG A 57 -3.38 4.41 -16.79
N THR A 58 -3.33 5.34 -15.85
CA THR A 58 -4.46 5.63 -14.97
C THR A 58 -5.67 6.16 -15.74
N ASP A 59 -5.44 7.03 -16.73
CA ASP A 59 -6.48 7.54 -17.62
C ASP A 59 -7.17 6.44 -18.43
N GLU A 60 -6.42 5.45 -18.92
CA GLU A 60 -6.99 4.30 -19.64
C GLU A 60 -7.87 3.43 -18.74
N VAL A 61 -7.45 3.23 -17.48
CA VAL A 61 -8.28 2.52 -16.49
C VAL A 61 -9.60 3.25 -16.26
N TRP A 62 -9.56 4.58 -16.07
CA TRP A 62 -10.77 5.36 -15.86
C TRP A 62 -11.65 5.39 -17.10
N MET A 63 -11.08 5.53 -18.30
CA MET A 63 -11.84 5.44 -19.55
C MET A 63 -12.57 4.10 -19.67
N TYR A 64 -11.91 3.00 -19.34
CA TYR A 64 -12.53 1.68 -19.31
C TYR A 64 -13.68 1.61 -18.30
N LEU A 65 -13.44 2.02 -17.05
CA LEU A 65 -14.44 1.97 -15.99
C LEU A 65 -15.68 2.82 -16.28
N MET A 66 -15.51 3.95 -17.00
CA MET A 66 -16.65 4.81 -17.38
C MET A 66 -17.45 4.25 -18.56
N GLN A 67 -16.85 3.39 -19.39
CA GLN A 67 -17.49 2.81 -20.56
C GLN A 67 -18.21 1.49 -20.25
N PHE A 68 -17.72 0.71 -19.29
CA PHE A 68 -18.21 -0.61 -19.01
C PHE A 68 -18.86 -0.69 -17.63
N PRO A 69 -20.07 -1.26 -17.54
CA PRO A 69 -20.74 -1.46 -16.25
C PRO A 69 -19.96 -2.45 -15.40
N ASN A 70 -20.04 -2.25 -14.10
CA ASN A 70 -19.41 -3.12 -13.12
C ASN A 70 -20.16 -4.47 -13.05
N PRO A 71 -19.50 -5.62 -13.27
CA PRO A 71 -20.18 -6.91 -13.34
C PRO A 71 -20.76 -7.39 -12.00
N TRP A 72 -20.36 -6.80 -10.88
CA TRP A 72 -20.90 -7.13 -9.54
C TRP A 72 -21.94 -6.12 -9.04
N GLY A 73 -22.45 -5.24 -9.89
CA GLY A 73 -23.55 -4.33 -9.58
C GLY A 73 -23.17 -3.02 -8.91
N GLY A 74 -21.87 -2.74 -8.73
CA GLY A 74 -21.41 -1.43 -8.24
C GLY A 74 -21.50 -0.35 -9.33
N ASN A 75 -21.54 0.92 -8.91
CA ASN A 75 -21.52 2.07 -9.82
C ASN A 75 -20.11 2.65 -9.92
N ASN A 76 -19.52 2.62 -11.11
CA ASN A 76 -18.19 3.17 -11.34
C ASN A 76 -18.15 4.71 -11.22
N GLN A 77 -19.29 5.39 -11.39
CA GLN A 77 -19.41 6.83 -11.18
C GLN A 77 -19.23 7.21 -9.70
N ASP A 78 -19.76 6.40 -8.78
CA ASP A 78 -19.59 6.60 -7.35
C ASP A 78 -18.11 6.41 -6.95
N LEU A 79 -17.47 5.39 -7.53
CA LEU A 79 -16.03 5.18 -7.36
C LEU A 79 -15.22 6.38 -7.87
N PHE A 80 -15.56 6.92 -9.04
CA PHE A 80 -14.91 8.10 -9.59
C PHE A 80 -15.06 9.31 -8.69
N THR A 81 -16.27 9.55 -8.16
CA THR A 81 -16.57 10.64 -7.23
C THR A 81 -15.77 10.51 -5.94
N LEU A 82 -15.64 9.29 -5.40
CA LEU A 82 -14.81 9.00 -4.24
C LEU A 82 -13.33 9.37 -4.48
N TYR A 83 -12.78 8.98 -5.61
CA TYR A 83 -11.40 9.31 -5.96
C TYR A 83 -11.18 10.81 -6.16
N ARG A 84 -12.14 11.49 -6.76
CA ARG A 84 -12.09 12.95 -6.91
C ARG A 84 -12.10 13.66 -5.56
N GLY A 85 -12.97 13.25 -4.63
CA GLY A 85 -13.03 13.82 -3.28
C GLY A 85 -11.78 13.58 -2.44
N ALA A 86 -10.95 12.62 -2.81
CA ALA A 86 -9.70 12.31 -2.11
C ALA A 86 -8.49 13.11 -2.62
N THR A 87 -8.68 14.05 -3.54
CA THR A 87 -7.64 15.00 -3.98
C THR A 87 -7.86 16.36 -3.32
N ALA A 88 -6.76 17.03 -2.90
CA ALA A 88 -6.84 18.28 -2.14
C ALA A 88 -7.65 19.38 -2.85
N ASP A 89 -7.57 19.41 -4.18
CA ASP A 89 -8.22 20.45 -5.01
C ASP A 89 -9.47 19.94 -5.73
N ASN A 90 -10.04 18.79 -5.33
CA ASN A 90 -11.14 18.11 -6.04
C ASN A 90 -10.80 17.87 -7.53
N GLU A 91 -9.53 17.69 -7.83
CA GLU A 91 -9.07 17.49 -9.21
C GLU A 91 -9.62 16.19 -9.80
N CYS A 92 -9.89 16.25 -11.09
CA CYS A 92 -10.37 15.09 -11.84
C CYS A 92 -9.27 14.02 -11.89
N PRO A 93 -9.52 12.76 -11.46
CA PRO A 93 -8.52 11.69 -11.53
C PRO A 93 -8.11 11.32 -12.99
N LEU A 94 -8.81 11.87 -13.98
CA LEU A 94 -8.44 11.78 -15.41
C LEU A 94 -7.35 12.76 -15.82
N VAL A 95 -7.11 13.83 -15.04
CA VAL A 95 -6.01 14.77 -15.29
C VAL A 95 -4.77 14.21 -14.65
N VAL A 96 -3.97 13.51 -15.41
CA VAL A 96 -2.70 12.95 -14.96
C VAL A 96 -1.63 14.02 -15.15
N ASP A 97 -1.20 14.63 -14.07
CA ASP A 97 0.09 15.31 -14.05
C ASP A 97 1.19 14.25 -14.17
N THR A 98 1.88 14.23 -15.30
CA THR A 98 2.95 13.27 -15.56
C THR A 98 4.18 13.50 -14.68
N SER A 99 4.26 14.61 -13.96
CA SER A 99 5.33 14.94 -13.02
C SER A 99 5.13 14.32 -11.65
N THR A 100 3.90 13.93 -11.31
CA THR A 100 3.57 13.30 -10.02
C THR A 100 3.34 11.80 -10.22
N PRO A 101 3.88 10.91 -9.36
CA PRO A 101 3.57 9.48 -9.42
C PRO A 101 2.05 9.26 -9.38
N SER A 102 1.56 8.35 -10.23
CA SER A 102 0.14 8.15 -10.58
C SER A 102 -0.83 7.83 -9.44
N CYS A 103 -0.36 7.75 -8.22
CA CYS A 103 -1.22 7.63 -7.03
C CYS A 103 -1.32 8.96 -6.28
N GLY A 104 -0.59 10.02 -6.69
CA GLY A 104 -0.41 11.17 -5.83
C GLY A 104 -0.05 10.68 -4.43
N ASP A 105 -0.44 11.34 -3.41
CA ASP A 105 -0.36 10.81 -2.03
C ASP A 105 -1.63 10.04 -1.63
N SER A 106 -2.49 9.68 -2.61
CA SER A 106 -3.76 8.97 -2.38
C SER A 106 -3.53 7.48 -2.20
N ARG A 107 -3.75 6.98 -0.99
CA ARG A 107 -3.59 5.57 -0.64
C ARG A 107 -4.85 5.00 -0.01
N PHE A 108 -5.88 4.82 -0.83
CA PHE A 108 -7.09 4.16 -0.39
C PHE A 108 -6.81 2.76 0.16
N GLY A 109 -7.42 2.45 1.31
CA GLY A 109 -7.27 1.17 1.98
C GLY A 109 -5.99 0.97 2.80
N CYS A 110 -5.10 1.96 2.83
CA CYS A 110 -3.85 1.92 3.60
C CYS A 110 -3.80 3.00 4.69
N TRP A 111 -4.92 3.33 5.31
CA TRP A 111 -5.02 4.44 6.26
C TRP A 111 -4.04 4.36 7.45
N VAL A 112 -3.62 3.17 7.88
CA VAL A 112 -2.61 2.99 8.94
C VAL A 112 -1.16 3.05 8.44
N CYS A 113 -0.94 3.32 7.14
CA CYS A 113 0.39 3.30 6.54
C CYS A 113 1.20 4.54 6.94
N THR A 114 2.35 4.33 7.59
CA THR A 114 3.29 5.38 8.01
C THR A 114 4.50 5.51 7.08
N LEU A 115 4.45 4.93 5.87
CA LEU A 115 5.47 5.14 4.84
C LEU A 115 5.43 6.54 4.22
N VAL A 116 4.30 7.21 4.34
CA VAL A 116 4.10 8.63 3.96
C VAL A 116 3.92 9.43 5.23
N SER A 117 4.44 10.65 5.28
CA SER A 117 4.35 11.51 6.47
C SER A 117 2.92 11.95 6.80
N LYS A 118 2.05 12.03 5.77
CA LYS A 118 0.65 12.42 5.90
C LYS A 118 -0.23 11.60 4.98
N ASP A 119 -1.45 11.29 5.42
CA ASP A 119 -2.48 10.72 4.54
C ASP A 119 -3.31 11.86 3.94
N ARG A 120 -2.80 12.45 2.86
CA ARG A 120 -3.46 13.56 2.16
C ARG A 120 -4.82 13.19 1.59
N SER A 121 -5.01 11.91 1.24
CA SER A 121 -6.31 11.44 0.72
C SER A 121 -7.39 11.48 1.78
N MET A 122 -7.07 11.01 2.99
CA MET A 122 -8.01 11.04 4.10
C MET A 122 -8.27 12.47 4.57
N GLU A 123 -7.20 13.30 4.67
CA GLU A 123 -7.35 14.74 4.96
C GLU A 123 -8.28 15.43 3.94
N ALA A 124 -8.07 15.17 2.63
CA ALA A 124 -8.90 15.74 1.57
C ALA A 124 -10.35 15.25 1.61
N MET A 125 -10.59 13.96 1.86
CA MET A 125 -11.95 13.43 1.99
C MET A 125 -12.72 14.08 3.14
N ILE A 126 -12.08 14.26 4.30
CA ILE A 126 -12.70 14.93 5.46
C ILE A 126 -12.99 16.39 5.13
N GLN A 127 -12.07 17.07 4.43
CA GLN A 127 -12.22 18.47 4.08
C GLN A 127 -13.31 18.72 3.03
N ASN A 128 -13.45 17.81 2.06
CA ASN A 128 -14.30 17.99 0.89
C ASN A 128 -15.72 17.44 1.05
N ASP A 129 -15.98 16.62 2.09
CA ASP A 129 -17.23 15.90 2.27
C ASP A 129 -17.57 15.77 3.75
N GLU A 130 -18.58 16.52 4.20
CA GLU A 130 -19.06 16.51 5.59
C GLU A 130 -19.49 15.10 6.05
N ASP A 131 -20.00 14.27 5.13
CA ASP A 131 -20.35 12.88 5.42
C ASP A 131 -19.12 12.00 5.72
N LYS A 132 -17.92 12.52 5.58
CA LYS A 132 -16.64 11.83 5.88
C LYS A 132 -15.97 12.28 7.19
N GLU A 133 -16.58 13.17 7.96
CA GLU A 133 -16.04 13.59 9.25
C GLU A 133 -15.76 12.44 10.23
N TRP A 134 -16.50 11.34 10.11
CA TRP A 134 -16.27 10.12 10.90
C TRP A 134 -14.89 9.48 10.68
N LEU A 135 -14.17 9.85 9.62
CA LEU A 135 -12.79 9.43 9.37
C LEU A 135 -11.77 10.14 10.27
N GLN A 136 -12.13 11.30 10.87
CA GLN A 136 -11.20 12.11 11.67
C GLN A 136 -10.55 11.31 12.82
N PRO A 137 -11.29 10.53 13.65
CA PRO A 137 -10.67 9.70 14.69
C PRO A 137 -9.66 8.67 14.14
N LEU A 138 -9.91 8.13 12.95
CA LEU A 138 -8.98 7.19 12.30
C LEU A 138 -7.72 7.90 11.80
N LEU A 139 -7.85 9.11 11.26
CA LEU A 139 -6.72 9.94 10.86
C LEU A 139 -5.84 10.30 12.07
N ASP A 140 -6.46 10.65 13.19
CA ASP A 140 -5.77 10.98 14.43
C ASP A 140 -4.96 9.77 14.95
N ILE A 141 -5.54 8.56 14.93
CA ILE A 141 -4.85 7.31 15.28
C ILE A 141 -3.68 7.06 14.33
N ARG A 142 -3.86 7.25 13.03
CA ARG A 142 -2.78 7.10 12.04
C ARG A 142 -1.63 8.06 12.33
N ASN A 143 -1.92 9.31 12.63
CA ASN A 143 -0.92 10.31 12.95
C ASN A 143 -0.18 10.01 14.27
N GLU A 144 -0.87 9.44 15.26
CA GLU A 144 -0.24 8.94 16.48
C GLU A 144 0.67 7.72 16.25
N LEU A 145 0.35 6.88 15.24
CA LEU A 145 1.18 5.72 14.85
C LEU A 145 2.43 6.12 14.08
N ASP A 146 2.49 7.32 13.52
CA ASP A 146 3.65 7.84 12.79
C ASP A 146 4.72 8.36 13.74
N ILE A 147 5.28 7.44 14.52
CA ILE A 147 6.29 7.72 15.54
C ILE A 147 7.67 7.55 14.92
N HIS A 148 8.46 8.62 14.90
CA HIS A 148 9.80 8.63 14.32
C HIS A 148 10.76 7.62 15.00
N ASP A 149 10.70 7.50 16.34
CA ASP A 149 11.45 6.49 17.09
C ASP A 149 10.50 5.77 18.05
N ASP A 150 10.12 4.55 17.68
CA ASP A 150 9.18 3.72 18.41
C ASP A 150 9.82 2.49 19.08
N ARG A 151 11.15 2.49 19.23
CA ARG A 151 11.93 1.36 19.77
C ARG A 151 11.53 0.99 21.18
N ASP A 152 11.19 1.97 22.01
CA ASP A 152 10.70 1.79 23.38
C ASP A 152 9.35 1.09 23.45
N LYS A 153 8.60 1.12 22.35
CA LYS A 153 7.26 0.52 22.22
C LYS A 153 7.31 -0.88 21.61
N ARG A 154 8.45 -1.27 21.05
CA ARG A 154 8.63 -2.53 20.33
C ARG A 154 9.36 -3.58 21.16
N ASP A 155 8.99 -4.85 20.95
CA ASP A 155 9.80 -5.95 21.41
C ASP A 155 11.06 -6.07 20.54
N PHE A 156 12.19 -6.51 21.13
CA PHE A 156 13.38 -6.87 20.40
C PHE A 156 13.30 -8.26 19.76
N ARG A 157 12.30 -9.07 20.15
CA ARG A 157 12.05 -10.40 19.61
C ARG A 157 11.08 -10.33 18.43
N ARG A 158 11.39 -11.08 17.38
CA ARG A 158 10.45 -11.33 16.30
C ARG A 158 9.32 -12.25 16.76
N ILE A 159 8.25 -12.35 15.96
CA ILE A 159 7.03 -13.12 16.28
C ILE A 159 7.32 -14.56 16.75
N TYR A 160 8.36 -15.19 16.21
CA TYR A 160 8.77 -16.55 16.57
C TYR A 160 9.90 -16.61 17.63
N GLY A 161 10.09 -15.54 18.38
CA GLY A 161 11.12 -15.46 19.43
C GLY A 161 12.55 -15.27 18.93
N LYS A 162 12.77 -15.15 17.62
CA LYS A 162 14.09 -14.87 17.06
C LYS A 162 14.52 -13.44 17.35
N VAL A 163 15.80 -13.25 17.63
CA VAL A 163 16.46 -11.95 17.68
C VAL A 163 17.26 -11.79 16.40
N GLU A 164 17.02 -10.72 15.67
CA GLU A 164 17.77 -10.35 14.48
C GLU A 164 18.63 -9.14 14.81
N LEU A 165 19.91 -9.21 14.47
CA LEU A 165 20.88 -8.16 14.71
C LEU A 165 21.26 -7.51 13.38
N PHE A 166 21.57 -6.23 13.45
CA PHE A 166 22.02 -5.48 12.30
C PHE A 166 23.15 -4.52 12.73
N GLU A 167 24.14 -4.39 11.87
CA GLU A 167 25.25 -3.48 12.07
C GLU A 167 24.91 -2.10 11.51
N ARG A 168 25.00 -1.08 12.33
CA ARG A 168 24.88 0.31 11.89
C ARG A 168 26.11 1.11 12.30
N LYS A 169 26.42 2.15 11.53
CA LYS A 169 27.45 3.12 11.95
C LYS A 169 26.98 3.84 13.21
N SER A 170 27.83 3.92 14.21
CA SER A 170 27.57 4.66 15.44
C SER A 170 27.26 6.13 15.11
N LYS A 171 26.27 6.71 15.80
CA LYS A 171 25.94 8.14 15.64
C LYS A 171 27.00 9.04 16.25
N ASP A 172 27.69 8.53 17.27
CA ASP A 172 28.64 9.33 18.07
C ASP A 172 30.11 9.20 17.63
N LYS A 173 30.43 8.12 16.90
CA LYS A 173 31.79 7.84 16.42
C LYS A 173 31.75 7.37 14.97
N LYS A 174 32.34 8.17 14.08
CA LYS A 174 32.27 7.97 12.61
C LYS A 174 32.82 6.64 12.10
N ASP A 175 33.69 5.96 12.85
CA ASP A 175 34.37 4.73 12.41
C ASP A 175 34.02 3.48 13.23
N GLU A 176 33.11 3.57 14.20
CA GLU A 176 32.66 2.41 14.97
C GLU A 176 31.31 1.90 14.47
N THR A 177 31.24 0.60 14.24
CA THR A 177 29.97 -0.10 13.98
C THR A 177 29.38 -0.61 15.29
N GLU A 178 28.11 -0.33 15.50
CA GLU A 178 27.32 -0.80 16.63
C GLU A 178 26.37 -1.91 16.15
N VAL A 179 26.37 -3.03 16.86
CA VAL A 179 25.42 -4.13 16.60
C VAL A 179 24.17 -3.89 17.43
N VAL A 180 23.05 -3.68 16.77
CA VAL A 180 21.77 -3.40 17.42
C VAL A 180 20.71 -4.41 17.02
N PRO A 181 19.77 -4.75 17.92
CA PRO A 181 18.65 -5.60 17.52
C PRO A 181 17.70 -4.85 16.57
N ILE A 182 17.26 -5.55 15.53
CA ILE A 182 16.18 -5.05 14.68
C ILE A 182 14.88 -5.11 15.49
N PRO A 183 14.16 -4.00 15.66
CA PRO A 183 12.91 -3.98 16.41
C PRO A 183 11.89 -4.99 15.84
N GLY A 184 11.26 -5.74 16.72
CA GLY A 184 10.18 -6.67 16.40
C GLY A 184 8.80 -5.99 16.41
N PRO A 185 7.72 -6.72 16.70
CA PRO A 185 6.38 -6.18 16.80
C PRO A 185 6.26 -5.24 18.02
N TYR A 186 5.22 -4.43 18.04
CA TYR A 186 4.85 -3.69 19.24
C TYR A 186 4.61 -4.64 20.41
N THR A 187 4.98 -4.21 21.61
CA THR A 187 4.70 -4.97 22.85
C THR A 187 3.19 -5.20 23.01
N LYS A 188 2.80 -6.16 23.85
CA LYS A 188 1.39 -6.47 24.09
C LYS A 188 0.61 -5.23 24.52
N PHE A 189 1.19 -4.43 25.42
CA PHE A 189 0.58 -3.18 25.91
C PHE A 189 0.21 -2.24 24.75
N TRP A 190 1.14 -1.94 23.85
CA TRP A 190 0.89 -1.03 22.72
C TRP A 190 -0.08 -1.59 21.69
N ARG A 191 -0.05 -2.90 21.45
CA ARG A 191 -1.03 -3.55 20.56
C ARG A 191 -2.45 -3.45 21.10
N GLU A 192 -2.63 -3.66 22.43
CA GLU A 192 -3.93 -3.50 23.09
C GLU A 192 -4.36 -2.02 23.14
N HIS A 193 -3.42 -1.10 23.35
CA HIS A 193 -3.69 0.33 23.32
C HIS A 193 -4.26 0.76 21.97
N TRP A 194 -3.57 0.44 20.87
CA TRP A 194 -4.03 0.77 19.53
C TRP A 194 -5.34 0.10 19.16
N LEU A 195 -5.53 -1.17 19.53
CA LEU A 195 -6.79 -1.86 19.30
C LEU A 195 -7.96 -1.15 20.00
N ARG A 196 -7.79 -0.76 21.27
CA ARG A 196 -8.82 -0.02 22.02
C ARG A 196 -9.14 1.32 21.37
N ARG A 197 -8.12 2.04 20.87
CA ARG A 197 -8.30 3.30 20.15
C ARG A 197 -9.14 3.13 18.89
N VAL A 198 -8.84 2.10 18.09
CA VAL A 198 -9.59 1.79 16.85
C VAL A 198 -11.03 1.36 17.16
N LEU A 199 -11.25 0.61 18.25
CA LEU A 199 -12.59 0.18 18.64
C LEU A 199 -13.45 1.33 19.24
N ALA A 200 -12.83 2.40 19.68
CA ALA A 200 -13.49 3.59 20.23
C ALA A 200 -13.72 4.69 19.18
N ALA A 201 -13.07 4.61 18.03
CA ALA A 201 -13.23 5.50 16.89
C ALA A 201 -14.46 5.11 16.06
#